data_04266312789770fafcd7833430658be2
#
_entry.id   04266312789770fafcd7833430658be2
#
_cell.length_a   1.000
_cell.length_b   1.000
_cell.length_c   1.000
_cell.angle_alpha   90.00
_cell.angle_beta   90.00
_cell.angle_gamma   90.00
#
_symmetry.space_group_name_H-M   'P 1'
#
loop_
_entity.id
_entity.type
_entity.pdbx_description
1 polymer ?
#
loop_
_entity_poly.entity_id
_entity_poly.type
_entity_poly.pdbx_seq_one_letter_code
_entity_poly.pdbx_strand_id
1 'polypeptide(L)'
;ADLPVAQEHMRFPEFIEECNKRGLQLPPFEPIRGGEVIDLGGLHLEVIELPGHTPGGILLLLKEDRILFTGDSINHHLWMQLEESSSMPEFVNNLEKVMYLTKEADVILHGHARGTDDISLMDKLLQGAKEIAEGKTENDKPYKWFGGVNKQHQFDEDGSVICYK
;
A
#
# COMPACT_ATOMS: atom_id res chain seq x y z
N ALA A 1 6.91 0.60 11.30
CA ALA A 1 6.44 1.93 11.71
C ALA A 1 5.01 1.88 12.27
N ASP A 2 4.11 1.06 11.67
CA ASP A 2 2.68 1.03 12.04
C ASP A 2 2.35 0.18 13.29
N LEU A 3 3.33 -0.55 13.82
CA LEU A 3 3.14 -1.44 14.98
C LEU A 3 2.50 -0.75 16.21
N PRO A 4 2.86 0.48 16.61
CA PRO A 4 2.22 1.14 17.74
C PRO A 4 0.73 1.40 17.51
N VAL A 5 0.33 1.78 16.30
CA VAL A 5 -1.07 2.01 15.91
C VAL A 5 -1.85 0.70 15.92
N ALA A 6 -1.30 -0.36 15.34
CA ALA A 6 -1.91 -1.67 15.35
C ALA A 6 -2.10 -2.21 16.78
N GLN A 7 -1.10 -2.02 17.66
CA GLN A 7 -1.19 -2.42 19.06
C GLN A 7 -2.25 -1.60 19.84
N GLU A 8 -2.45 -0.34 19.49
CA GLU A 8 -3.50 0.49 20.09
C GLU A 8 -4.88 0.01 19.68
N HIS A 9 -5.10 -0.27 18.39
CA HIS A 9 -6.36 -0.81 17.88
C HIS A 9 -6.75 -2.14 18.52
N MET A 10 -5.76 -2.99 18.85
CA MET A 10 -5.98 -4.26 19.55
C MET A 10 -6.45 -4.10 21.00
N ARG A 11 -6.42 -2.88 21.55
CA ARG A 11 -6.88 -2.56 22.93
C ARG A 11 -8.31 -2.02 22.97
N PHE A 12 -8.97 -1.85 21.82
CA PHE A 12 -10.36 -1.42 21.79
C PHE A 12 -11.25 -2.45 22.50
N PRO A 13 -12.11 -2.01 23.44
CA PRO A 13 -12.96 -2.91 24.22
C PRO A 13 -13.80 -3.85 23.36
N GLU A 14 -14.36 -3.33 22.26
CA GLU A 14 -15.21 -4.08 21.34
C GLU A 14 -14.42 -5.21 20.64
N PHE A 15 -13.15 -4.95 20.28
CA PHE A 15 -12.29 -5.95 19.68
C PHE A 15 -11.93 -7.05 20.68
N ILE A 16 -11.58 -6.67 21.92
CA ILE A 16 -11.27 -7.62 22.99
C ILE A 16 -12.49 -8.49 23.31
N GLU A 17 -13.68 -7.87 23.37
CA GLU A 17 -14.92 -8.61 23.64
C GLU A 17 -15.21 -9.64 22.55
N GLU A 18 -15.02 -9.27 21.27
CA GLU A 18 -15.24 -10.16 20.14
C GLU A 18 -14.23 -11.31 20.11
N CYS A 19 -12.96 -11.04 20.40
CA CYS A 19 -11.95 -12.08 20.56
C CYS A 19 -12.31 -13.08 21.67
N ASN A 20 -12.74 -12.57 22.81
CA ASN A 20 -13.15 -13.40 23.96
C ASN A 20 -14.38 -14.27 23.63
N LYS A 21 -15.39 -13.71 22.94
CA LYS A 21 -16.57 -14.47 22.48
C LYS A 21 -16.20 -15.63 21.56
N ARG A 22 -15.19 -15.45 20.75
CA ARG A 22 -14.71 -16.46 19.79
C ARG A 22 -13.63 -17.40 20.36
N GLY A 23 -13.20 -17.17 21.60
CA GLY A 23 -12.10 -17.94 22.20
C GLY A 23 -10.76 -17.72 21.49
N LEU A 24 -10.56 -16.56 20.85
CA LEU A 24 -9.34 -16.23 20.14
C LEU A 24 -8.31 -15.65 21.10
N GLN A 25 -7.12 -16.21 21.09
CA GLN A 25 -5.93 -15.63 21.70
C GLN A 25 -5.03 -15.14 20.58
N LEU A 26 -4.81 -13.82 20.50
CA LEU A 26 -3.93 -13.25 19.52
C LEU A 26 -2.49 -13.29 20.04
N PRO A 27 -1.55 -13.84 19.30
CA PRO A 27 -0.15 -13.75 19.65
C PRO A 27 0.32 -12.29 19.63
N PRO A 28 1.40 -11.96 20.34
CA PRO A 28 2.02 -10.65 20.21
C PRO A 28 2.47 -10.43 18.76
N PHE A 29 2.36 -9.19 18.28
CA PHE A 29 2.90 -8.82 16.98
C PHE A 29 4.42 -8.91 17.00
N GLU A 30 4.96 -9.57 16.00
CA GLU A 30 6.38 -9.57 15.70
C GLU A 30 6.67 -8.52 14.64
N PRO A 31 7.67 -7.62 14.84
CA PRO A 31 8.02 -6.64 13.84
C PRO A 31 8.64 -7.34 12.63
N ILE A 32 8.26 -6.93 11.44
CA ILE A 32 8.83 -7.37 10.17
C ILE A 32 9.58 -6.19 9.51
N ARG A 33 10.64 -6.48 8.77
CA ARG A 33 11.51 -5.49 8.13
C ARG A 33 11.82 -5.85 6.69
N GLY A 34 12.14 -4.84 5.90
CA GLY A 34 12.62 -5.05 4.54
C GLY A 34 13.84 -5.95 4.48
N GLY A 35 13.86 -6.84 3.50
CA GLY A 35 14.89 -7.86 3.30
C GLY A 35 14.67 -9.16 4.07
N GLU A 36 13.69 -9.22 4.97
CA GLU A 36 13.31 -10.50 5.59
C GLU A 36 12.59 -11.39 4.57
N VAL A 37 12.74 -12.70 4.77
CA VAL A 37 12.09 -13.71 3.95
C VAL A 37 11.24 -14.62 4.85
N ILE A 38 9.96 -14.73 4.52
CA ILE A 38 9.02 -15.62 5.19
C ILE A 38 8.96 -16.94 4.39
N ASP A 39 9.40 -18.04 4.99
CA ASP A 39 9.28 -19.39 4.40
C ASP A 39 7.90 -19.98 4.71
N LEU A 40 7.15 -20.31 3.66
CA LEU A 40 5.83 -20.93 3.75
C LEU A 40 5.88 -22.45 3.45
N GLY A 41 7.06 -23.07 3.59
CA GLY A 41 7.23 -24.50 3.30
C GLY A 41 7.49 -24.78 1.81
N GLY A 42 8.42 -24.04 1.22
CA GLY A 42 8.85 -24.18 -0.17
C GLY A 42 8.45 -23.01 -1.08
N LEU A 43 7.68 -22.06 -0.56
CA LEU A 43 7.42 -20.76 -1.15
C LEU A 43 7.99 -19.67 -0.25
N HIS A 44 8.57 -18.64 -0.83
CA HIS A 44 9.28 -17.59 -0.09
C HIS A 44 8.69 -16.22 -0.39
N LEU A 45 8.22 -15.52 0.64
CA LEU A 45 7.79 -14.15 0.57
C LEU A 45 8.93 -13.22 0.98
N GLU A 46 9.51 -12.48 0.06
CA GLU A 46 10.47 -11.42 0.36
C GLU A 46 9.74 -10.16 0.74
N VAL A 47 10.13 -9.55 1.87
CA VAL A 47 9.57 -8.30 2.37
C VAL A 47 10.33 -7.12 1.80
N ILE A 48 9.62 -6.20 1.16
CA ILE A 48 10.17 -4.97 0.59
C ILE A 48 9.45 -3.77 1.22
N GLU A 49 10.19 -2.81 1.75
CA GLU A 49 9.60 -1.60 2.32
C GLU A 49 9.17 -0.62 1.22
N LEU A 50 7.94 -0.13 1.32
CA LEU A 50 7.42 0.97 0.51
C LEU A 50 6.61 1.94 1.38
N PRO A 51 7.28 2.81 2.17
CA PRO A 51 6.60 3.89 2.87
C PRO A 51 5.91 4.84 1.88
N GLY A 52 4.64 5.15 2.15
CA GLY A 52 3.84 6.01 1.27
C GLY A 52 2.44 6.20 1.84
N HIS A 53 1.53 5.31 1.51
CA HIS A 53 0.17 5.27 2.09
C HIS A 53 0.23 5.31 3.61
N THR A 54 1.03 4.44 4.22
CA THR A 54 1.44 4.53 5.63
C THR A 54 2.96 4.48 5.77
N PRO A 55 3.52 4.93 6.93
CA PRO A 55 4.96 4.88 7.20
C PRO A 55 5.54 3.47 7.25
N GLY A 56 4.72 2.46 7.56
CA GLY A 56 5.10 1.05 7.64
C GLY A 56 4.70 0.23 6.41
N GLY A 57 4.36 0.88 5.30
CA GLY A 57 3.97 0.19 4.06
C GLY A 57 5.03 -0.82 3.61
N ILE A 58 4.59 -2.04 3.29
CA ILE A 58 5.42 -3.11 2.74
C ILE A 58 4.79 -3.74 1.51
N LEU A 59 5.63 -4.30 0.67
CA LEU A 59 5.27 -5.20 -0.41
C LEU A 59 5.79 -6.59 -0.05
N LEU A 60 5.13 -7.64 -0.54
CA LEU A 60 5.61 -9.01 -0.41
C LEU A 60 5.76 -9.61 -1.81
N LEU A 61 6.98 -10.02 -2.15
CA LEU A 61 7.27 -10.66 -3.43
C LEU A 61 7.33 -12.19 -3.26
N LEU A 62 6.41 -12.89 -3.91
CA LEU A 62 6.48 -14.34 -4.10
C LEU A 62 7.23 -14.63 -5.39
N LYS A 63 8.53 -14.89 -5.29
CA LYS A 63 9.42 -15.02 -6.46
C LYS A 63 9.09 -16.21 -7.33
N GLU A 64 8.73 -17.33 -6.73
CA GLU A 64 8.46 -18.59 -7.44
C GLU A 64 7.31 -18.43 -8.43
N ASP A 65 6.28 -17.67 -8.05
CA ASP A 65 5.09 -17.45 -8.88
C ASP A 65 5.07 -16.07 -9.55
N ARG A 66 6.11 -15.25 -9.32
CA ARG A 66 6.25 -13.90 -9.86
C ARG A 66 5.04 -13.00 -9.50
N ILE A 67 4.56 -13.10 -8.26
CA ILE A 67 3.43 -12.35 -7.73
C ILE A 67 3.92 -11.32 -6.71
N LEU A 68 3.44 -10.07 -6.85
CA LEU A 68 3.67 -8.98 -5.91
C LEU A 68 2.40 -8.66 -5.14
N PHE A 69 2.42 -8.86 -3.82
CA PHE A 69 1.35 -8.42 -2.94
C PHE A 69 1.65 -7.00 -2.48
N THR A 70 0.75 -6.09 -2.72
CA THR A 70 0.99 -4.65 -2.51
C THR A 70 0.14 -4.01 -1.41
N GLY A 71 -0.81 -4.76 -0.83
CA GLY A 71 -1.73 -4.21 0.16
C GLY A 71 -2.39 -2.94 -0.35
N ASP A 72 -2.26 -1.86 0.42
CA ASP A 72 -2.81 -0.55 0.07
C ASP A 72 -1.77 0.41 -0.55
N SER A 73 -0.52 -0.04 -0.71
CA SER A 73 0.57 0.82 -1.19
C SER A 73 0.58 1.02 -2.71
N ILE A 74 0.08 0.03 -3.49
CA ILE A 74 -0.06 0.11 -4.95
C ILE A 74 -1.41 -0.48 -5.31
N ASN A 75 -2.33 0.34 -5.80
CA ASN A 75 -3.67 -0.04 -6.21
C ASN A 75 -4.29 1.03 -7.13
N HIS A 76 -5.49 0.76 -7.66
CA HIS A 76 -6.21 1.68 -8.55
C HIS A 76 -6.84 2.89 -7.86
N HIS A 77 -6.89 2.92 -6.53
CA HIS A 77 -7.46 4.02 -5.76
C HIS A 77 -6.58 4.30 -4.54
N LEU A 78 -5.38 4.80 -4.80
CA LEU A 78 -4.37 5.03 -3.77
C LEU A 78 -4.71 6.24 -2.90
N TRP A 79 -4.74 6.04 -1.60
CA TRP A 79 -4.91 7.10 -0.61
C TRP A 79 -3.58 7.59 -0.08
N MET A 80 -3.22 8.82 -0.44
CA MET A 80 -2.06 9.56 0.05
C MET A 80 -2.49 10.80 0.85
N GLN A 81 -3.72 10.81 1.32
CA GLN A 81 -4.36 11.92 2.02
C GLN A 81 -4.43 11.74 3.53
N LEU A 82 -4.01 10.60 4.07
CA LEU A 82 -3.97 10.35 5.51
C LEU A 82 -2.95 11.29 6.18
N GLU A 83 -3.11 11.52 7.48
CA GLU A 83 -2.21 12.41 8.22
C GLU A 83 -0.76 11.89 8.18
N GLU A 84 -0.61 10.58 8.29
CA GLU A 84 0.63 9.84 8.31
C GLU A 84 1.20 9.51 6.92
N SER A 85 0.46 9.75 5.84
CA SER A 85 0.97 9.48 4.48
C SER A 85 2.17 10.34 4.15
N SER A 86 3.14 9.77 3.42
CA SER A 86 4.29 10.50 2.90
C SER A 86 3.85 11.64 1.98
N SER A 87 4.68 12.67 1.87
CA SER A 87 4.52 13.65 0.80
C SER A 87 4.70 13.00 -0.58
N MET A 88 4.09 13.57 -1.63
CA MET A 88 4.20 13.00 -2.98
C MET A 88 5.65 12.90 -3.48
N PRO A 89 6.55 13.90 -3.28
CA PRO A 89 7.96 13.75 -3.65
C PRO A 89 8.67 12.61 -2.91
N GLU A 90 8.38 12.39 -1.62
CA GLU A 90 8.93 11.28 -0.85
C GLU A 90 8.41 9.93 -1.34
N PHE A 91 7.11 9.85 -1.64
CA PHE A 91 6.51 8.64 -2.20
C PHE A 91 7.11 8.29 -3.56
N VAL A 92 7.27 9.27 -4.46
CA VAL A 92 7.97 9.08 -5.75
C VAL A 92 9.35 8.49 -5.53
N ASN A 93 10.16 9.09 -4.63
CA ASN A 93 11.50 8.58 -4.33
C ASN A 93 11.50 7.14 -3.78
N ASN A 94 10.50 6.78 -2.98
CA ASN A 94 10.37 5.43 -2.43
C ASN A 94 9.90 4.43 -3.49
N LEU A 95 8.92 4.82 -4.32
CA LEU A 95 8.42 3.99 -5.40
C LEU A 95 9.50 3.73 -6.46
N GLU A 96 10.31 4.73 -6.83
CA GLU A 96 11.44 4.56 -7.75
C GLU A 96 12.45 3.50 -7.29
N LYS A 97 12.72 3.40 -5.99
CA LYS A 97 13.64 2.39 -5.43
C LYS A 97 13.16 0.96 -5.63
N VAL A 98 11.84 0.76 -5.73
CA VAL A 98 11.23 -0.57 -5.86
C VAL A 98 10.79 -0.89 -7.29
N MET A 99 11.02 0.00 -8.27
CA MET A 99 10.64 -0.24 -9.68
C MET A 99 11.37 -1.42 -10.33
N TYR A 100 12.47 -1.91 -9.75
CA TYR A 100 13.09 -3.15 -10.23
C TYR A 100 12.14 -4.36 -10.15
N LEU A 101 11.13 -4.30 -9.28
CA LEU A 101 10.12 -5.35 -9.12
C LEU A 101 9.29 -5.59 -10.40
N THR A 102 9.21 -4.61 -11.31
CA THR A 102 8.57 -4.80 -12.62
C THR A 102 9.26 -5.85 -13.50
N LYS A 103 10.49 -6.25 -13.15
CA LYS A 103 11.22 -7.35 -13.79
C LYS A 103 11.15 -8.66 -13.00
N GLU A 104 10.80 -8.59 -11.72
CA GLU A 104 10.76 -9.73 -10.80
C GLU A 104 9.35 -10.33 -10.67
N ALA A 105 8.31 -9.54 -10.94
CA ALA A 105 6.92 -9.96 -10.88
C ALA A 105 6.19 -9.68 -12.20
N ASP A 106 5.12 -10.40 -12.47
CA ASP A 106 4.23 -10.20 -13.61
C ASP A 106 2.84 -9.75 -13.18
N VAL A 107 2.48 -10.05 -11.93
CA VAL A 107 1.13 -9.90 -11.40
C VAL A 107 1.15 -9.16 -10.06
N ILE A 108 0.19 -8.25 -9.89
CA ILE A 108 -0.09 -7.57 -8.63
C ILE A 108 -1.36 -8.16 -7.99
N LEU A 109 -1.30 -8.36 -6.67
CA LEU A 109 -2.44 -8.61 -5.79
C LEU A 109 -2.48 -7.52 -4.72
N HIS A 110 -3.53 -6.70 -4.72
CA HIS A 110 -3.71 -5.63 -3.74
C HIS A 110 -4.99 -5.79 -2.90
N GLY A 111 -5.12 -5.01 -1.81
CA GLY A 111 -6.18 -5.17 -0.82
C GLY A 111 -7.60 -4.88 -1.33
N HIS A 112 -7.75 -4.11 -2.41
CA HIS A 112 -9.03 -3.60 -2.92
C HIS A 112 -9.47 -4.22 -4.26
N ALA A 113 -8.78 -5.24 -4.74
CA ALA A 113 -9.11 -5.90 -6.00
C ALA A 113 -9.97 -7.15 -5.84
N ARG A 114 -10.66 -7.50 -6.92
CA ARG A 114 -11.32 -8.80 -7.10
C ARG A 114 -10.65 -9.56 -8.24
N GLY A 115 -9.38 -9.85 -8.08
CA GLY A 115 -8.58 -10.49 -9.11
C GLY A 115 -7.13 -10.05 -9.06
N THR A 116 -6.47 -10.14 -10.18
CA THR A 116 -5.07 -9.78 -10.36
C THR A 116 -4.96 -8.61 -11.31
N ASP A 117 -3.95 -7.75 -11.09
CA ASP A 117 -3.57 -6.69 -11.99
C ASP A 117 -2.21 -6.96 -12.63
N ASP A 118 -2.00 -6.39 -13.81
CA ASP A 118 -0.71 -6.45 -14.50
C ASP A 118 0.31 -5.58 -13.78
N ILE A 119 1.56 -6.01 -13.76
CA ILE A 119 2.66 -5.31 -13.08
C ILE A 119 2.88 -3.89 -13.61
N SER A 120 2.44 -3.56 -14.83
CA SER A 120 2.52 -2.21 -15.41
C SER A 120 1.71 -1.16 -14.63
N LEU A 121 0.83 -1.57 -13.72
CA LEU A 121 0.20 -0.65 -12.77
C LEU A 121 1.23 0.16 -11.98
N MET A 122 2.40 -0.40 -11.68
CA MET A 122 3.50 0.33 -11.01
C MET A 122 4.02 1.50 -11.85
N ASP A 123 4.21 1.29 -13.16
CA ASP A 123 4.70 2.35 -14.06
C ASP A 123 3.68 3.50 -14.17
N LYS A 124 2.40 3.16 -14.31
CA LYS A 124 1.31 4.12 -14.40
C LYS A 124 1.17 4.93 -13.11
N LEU A 125 1.20 4.25 -11.96
CA LEU A 125 1.15 4.88 -10.65
C LEU A 125 2.33 5.83 -10.42
N LEU A 126 3.56 5.39 -10.79
CA LEU A 126 4.75 6.22 -10.68
C LEU A 126 4.63 7.49 -11.54
N GLN A 127 4.08 7.36 -12.76
CA GLN A 127 3.86 8.50 -13.64
C GLN A 127 2.88 9.49 -13.01
N GLY A 128 1.72 9.04 -12.52
CA GLY A 128 0.74 9.90 -11.84
C GLY A 128 1.29 10.56 -10.57
N ALA A 129 2.05 9.82 -9.77
CA ALA A 129 2.71 10.36 -8.59
C ALA A 129 3.72 11.47 -8.94
N LYS A 130 4.48 11.32 -10.03
CA LYS A 130 5.39 12.35 -10.56
C LYS A 130 4.64 13.58 -11.03
N GLU A 131 3.52 13.42 -11.72
CA GLU A 131 2.70 14.53 -12.18
C GLU A 131 2.21 15.40 -11.01
N ILE A 132 1.74 14.77 -9.93
CA ILE A 132 1.36 15.50 -8.71
C ILE A 132 2.58 16.20 -8.09
N ALA A 133 3.72 15.50 -7.96
CA ALA A 133 4.93 16.06 -7.36
C ALA A 133 5.50 17.25 -8.14
N GLU A 134 5.30 17.27 -9.47
CA GLU A 134 5.69 18.36 -10.37
C GLU A 134 4.65 19.49 -10.46
N GLY A 135 3.51 19.35 -9.78
CA GLY A 135 2.43 20.34 -9.78
C GLY A 135 1.54 20.34 -11.03
N LYS A 136 1.54 19.26 -11.81
CA LYS A 136 0.66 19.07 -12.99
C LYS A 136 -0.73 18.61 -12.54
N THR A 137 -1.45 19.48 -11.88
CA THR A 137 -2.70 19.17 -11.16
C THR A 137 -3.90 20.01 -11.60
N GLU A 138 -3.85 20.62 -12.78
CA GLU A 138 -4.87 21.55 -13.29
C GLU A 138 -6.21 20.86 -13.55
N ASN A 139 -6.19 19.55 -13.84
CA ASN A 139 -7.37 18.73 -14.13
C ASN A 139 -7.87 17.93 -12.93
N ASP A 140 -7.25 18.10 -11.77
CA ASP A 140 -7.59 17.34 -10.58
C ASP A 140 -8.97 17.71 -10.06
N LYS A 141 -9.66 16.70 -9.54
CA LYS A 141 -11.03 16.86 -9.05
C LYS A 141 -11.05 16.80 -7.53
N PRO A 142 -12.03 17.46 -6.89
CA PRO A 142 -12.23 17.28 -5.47
C PRO A 142 -12.63 15.83 -5.15
N TYR A 143 -12.03 15.28 -4.10
CA TYR A 143 -12.36 13.96 -3.54
C TYR A 143 -12.94 14.12 -2.14
N LYS A 144 -14.20 13.74 -1.98
CA LYS A 144 -14.89 13.80 -0.68
C LYS A 144 -14.84 12.45 0.01
N TRP A 145 -14.35 12.44 1.24
CA TRP A 145 -14.24 11.25 2.08
C TRP A 145 -14.65 11.59 3.53
N PHE A 146 -14.62 10.61 4.45
CA PHE A 146 -15.03 10.83 5.84
C PHE A 146 -14.15 11.83 6.60
N GLY A 147 -12.89 12.03 6.21
CA GLY A 147 -11.95 13.00 6.79
C GLY A 147 -12.02 14.40 6.18
N GLY A 148 -12.90 14.65 5.19
CA GLY A 148 -13.04 15.96 4.55
C GLY A 148 -13.06 15.95 3.04
N VAL A 149 -12.48 16.99 2.44
CA VAL A 149 -12.36 17.12 0.97
C VAL A 149 -10.90 17.34 0.63
N ASN A 150 -10.36 16.47 -0.18
CA ASN A 150 -9.01 16.51 -0.72
C ASN A 150 -9.06 16.54 -2.25
N LYS A 151 -7.96 16.26 -2.92
CA LYS A 151 -7.87 16.18 -4.39
C LYS A 151 -7.74 14.73 -4.84
N GLN A 152 -8.15 14.45 -6.06
CA GLN A 152 -7.85 13.21 -6.76
C GLN A 152 -7.25 13.49 -8.12
N HIS A 153 -6.15 12.83 -8.42
CA HIS A 153 -5.44 12.85 -9.68
C HIS A 153 -5.66 11.54 -10.42
N GLN A 154 -6.18 11.59 -11.63
CA GLN A 154 -6.37 10.40 -12.45
C GLN A 154 -5.06 10.06 -13.16
N PHE A 155 -4.57 8.83 -13.00
CA PHE A 155 -3.30 8.39 -13.56
C PHE A 155 -3.43 7.29 -14.62
N ASP A 156 -4.65 6.79 -14.89
CA ASP A 156 -4.89 5.83 -15.96
C ASP A 156 -6.26 6.09 -16.62
N GLU A 157 -6.43 5.61 -17.85
CA GLU A 157 -7.65 5.76 -18.64
C GLU A 157 -8.85 5.00 -18.07
N ASP A 158 -8.60 3.94 -17.30
CA ASP A 158 -9.62 3.15 -16.60
C ASP A 158 -10.26 3.86 -15.40
N GLY A 159 -9.77 5.05 -15.05
CA GLY A 159 -10.27 5.85 -13.93
C GLY A 159 -9.50 5.66 -12.63
N SER A 160 -8.34 5.00 -12.67
CA SER A 160 -7.45 4.87 -11.52
C SER A 160 -6.99 6.23 -11.00
N VAL A 161 -6.99 6.42 -9.67
CA VAL A 161 -6.72 7.73 -9.05
C VAL A 161 -5.77 7.64 -7.85
N ILE A 162 -5.02 8.72 -7.65
CA ILE A 162 -4.32 9.01 -6.40
C ILE A 162 -5.10 10.09 -5.66
N CYS A 163 -5.57 9.81 -4.46
CA CYS A 163 -6.19 10.80 -3.58
C CYS A 163 -5.12 11.38 -2.66
N TYR A 164 -4.96 12.71 -2.62
CA TYR A 164 -3.88 13.39 -1.91
C TYR A 164 -4.34 14.73 -1.31
N LYS A 165 -3.54 15.31 -0.40
CA LYS A 165 -3.79 16.59 0.29
C LYS A 165 -3.64 17.79 -0.62
#